data_b941fa2eec24b437e27df9c5529fff62
#
_entry.id   b941fa2eec24b437e27df9c5529fff62
#
_cell.length_a   1.000
_cell.length_b   1.000
_cell.length_c   1.000
_cell.angle_alpha   90.00
_cell.angle_beta   90.00
_cell.angle_gamma   90.00
#
_symmetry.space_group_name_H-M   'P 1'
#
loop_
_entity.id
_entity.type
_entity.pdbx_description
1 polymer ?
#
loop_
_entity_poly.entity_id
_entity_poly.type
_entity_poly.pdbx_seq_one_letter_code
_entity_poly.pdbx_strand_id
1 'polypeptide(L)'
;RFDLSTVTRNIAGPSNPHARVSTADLKEKGIAGVVEQRTDGLMPDGAVIIAAITSCTNTSNPRNTVAAGLLARKANELGLTRKPWVKSSFAPGSKTAALYLEEAGVLQDLEKLGFGIVAYACTTCNGMSGALDPKIQQEIIDRDLYATAVLSGNRNFDGRIHPYAKQAFLASPPLVVAYAIAGTIRFDIEKDSLGNDKDGNPIYLKDIWPSDAEIDALVKESVKPEQFRKIYIPMFDLGERVKSVSPLYDWRPQSTYIRRPPYWEGALAAPRTLSNMRPLAILGDNITTDHL
;
A
#
# COMPACT_ATOMS: atom_id res chain seq x y z
N ARG A 1 -24.20 12.61 -17.94
CA ARG A 1 -23.04 13.41 -17.52
C ARG A 1 -22.75 13.05 -16.06
N PHE A 2 -21.49 12.85 -15.74
CA PHE A 2 -21.01 12.64 -14.37
C PHE A 2 -20.47 13.96 -13.84
N ASP A 3 -20.89 14.36 -12.63
CA ASP A 3 -20.41 15.57 -11.98
C ASP A 3 -19.18 15.23 -11.12
N LEU A 4 -18.01 15.70 -11.53
CA LEU A 4 -16.76 15.47 -10.83
C LEU A 4 -16.71 16.14 -9.45
N SER A 5 -17.51 17.16 -9.20
CA SER A 5 -17.58 17.83 -7.87
C SER A 5 -18.15 16.90 -6.78
N THR A 6 -18.85 15.83 -7.18
CA THR A 6 -19.39 14.83 -6.25
C THR A 6 -18.36 13.78 -5.82
N VAL A 7 -17.16 13.80 -6.42
CA VAL A 7 -16.08 12.88 -6.04
C VAL A 7 -15.40 13.40 -4.78
N THR A 8 -15.62 12.69 -3.68
CA THR A 8 -15.03 12.98 -2.38
C THR A 8 -13.88 12.03 -2.07
N ARG A 9 -13.10 12.33 -1.01
CA ARG A 9 -12.11 11.39 -0.48
C ARG A 9 -12.80 10.13 0.01
N ASN A 10 -12.20 8.97 -0.28
CA ASN A 10 -12.75 7.67 0.08
C ASN A 10 -11.65 6.73 0.57
N ILE A 11 -12.06 5.77 1.40
CA ILE A 11 -11.31 4.55 1.66
C ILE A 11 -12.15 3.34 1.25
N ALA A 12 -11.54 2.17 1.11
CA ALA A 12 -12.27 0.93 0.89
C ALA A 12 -11.92 -0.10 1.98
N GLY A 13 -12.95 -0.63 2.61
CA GLY A 13 -12.81 -1.59 3.70
C GLY A 13 -13.99 -1.53 4.68
N PRO A 14 -13.89 -2.32 5.74
CA PRO A 14 -12.78 -3.22 6.06
C PRO A 14 -12.74 -4.46 5.15
N SER A 15 -11.53 -4.94 4.89
CA SER A 15 -11.23 -6.27 4.29
C SER A 15 -11.98 -6.62 2.98
N ASN A 16 -12.47 -5.59 2.30
CA ASN A 16 -13.15 -5.70 1.01
C ASN A 16 -12.76 -4.51 0.12
N PRO A 17 -12.07 -4.75 -1.02
CA PRO A 17 -11.63 -3.67 -1.91
C PRO A 17 -12.78 -2.94 -2.61
N HIS A 18 -13.98 -3.52 -2.65
CA HIS A 18 -15.17 -2.91 -3.25
C HIS A 18 -16.02 -2.12 -2.23
N ALA A 19 -15.78 -2.28 -0.93
CA ALA A 19 -16.51 -1.58 0.12
C ALA A 19 -16.02 -0.13 0.26
N ARG A 20 -16.31 0.68 -0.76
CA ARG A 20 -15.96 2.11 -0.77
C ARG A 20 -16.83 2.91 0.20
N VAL A 21 -16.19 3.71 1.04
CA VAL A 21 -16.83 4.60 2.01
C VAL A 21 -16.20 5.98 1.90
N SER A 22 -17.02 7.03 1.84
CA SER A 22 -16.54 8.40 1.93
C SER A 22 -15.88 8.64 3.30
N THR A 23 -14.79 9.38 3.33
CA THR A 23 -14.13 9.75 4.60
C THR A 23 -15.05 10.55 5.52
N ALA A 24 -16.02 11.27 4.97
CA ALA A 24 -17.04 11.98 5.74
C ALA A 24 -18.06 11.05 6.43
N ASP A 25 -18.28 9.85 5.90
CA ASP A 25 -19.30 8.91 6.37
C ASP A 25 -18.73 7.79 7.27
N LEU A 26 -17.44 7.80 7.56
CA LEU A 26 -16.78 6.74 8.33
C LEU A 26 -17.39 6.54 9.72
N LYS A 27 -17.85 7.60 10.35
CA LYS A 27 -18.52 7.55 11.65
C LYS A 27 -19.88 6.85 11.57
N GLU A 28 -20.67 7.14 10.55
CA GLU A 28 -21.98 6.52 10.32
C GLU A 28 -21.85 5.03 9.98
N LYS A 29 -20.73 4.65 9.37
CA LYS A 29 -20.39 3.25 9.05
C LYS A 29 -19.73 2.50 10.21
N GLY A 30 -19.57 3.12 11.38
CA GLY A 30 -18.97 2.51 12.57
C GLY A 30 -17.45 2.25 12.43
N ILE A 31 -16.79 2.88 11.45
CA ILE A 31 -15.34 2.76 11.25
C ILE A 31 -14.61 3.78 12.12
N ALA A 32 -15.05 5.04 12.10
CA ALA A 32 -14.50 6.12 12.92
C ALA A 32 -15.42 6.48 14.10
N GLY A 33 -14.93 7.28 15.04
CA GLY A 33 -15.73 7.96 16.06
C GLY A 33 -16.06 7.19 17.32
N VAL A 34 -15.56 5.96 17.49
CA VAL A 34 -15.65 5.22 18.75
C VAL A 34 -14.22 4.89 19.19
N VAL A 35 -13.55 5.90 19.72
CA VAL A 35 -12.28 5.66 20.43
C VAL A 35 -12.66 5.40 21.88
N GLU A 36 -12.82 4.15 22.27
CA GLU A 36 -12.60 3.78 23.68
C GLU A 36 -11.13 4.11 23.95
N GLN A 37 -10.90 5.15 24.73
CA GLN A 37 -9.57 5.43 25.23
C GLN A 37 -9.23 4.33 26.24
N ARG A 38 -8.70 3.25 25.72
CA ARG A 38 -8.04 2.25 26.56
C ARG A 38 -6.74 2.84 27.06
N THR A 39 -6.69 3.08 28.34
CA THR A 39 -5.51 3.65 29.04
C THR A 39 -4.52 2.56 29.45
N ASP A 40 -4.78 1.30 29.11
CA ASP A 40 -4.07 0.12 29.57
C ASP A 40 -2.89 -0.31 28.66
N GLY A 41 -2.50 0.52 27.70
CA GLY A 41 -1.39 0.22 26.80
C GLY A 41 -0.98 1.41 25.92
N LEU A 42 0.01 1.18 25.03
CA LEU A 42 0.56 2.17 24.12
C LEU A 42 -0.42 2.48 22.95
N MET A 43 -1.13 1.44 22.47
CA MET A 43 -1.94 1.53 21.27
C MET A 43 -3.44 1.71 21.57
N PRO A 44 -4.14 2.59 20.84
CA PRO A 44 -5.60 2.72 20.91
C PRO A 44 -6.30 1.54 20.21
N ASP A 45 -7.60 1.38 20.45
CA ASP A 45 -8.43 0.52 19.63
C ASP A 45 -8.42 1.01 18.16
N GLY A 46 -8.46 0.06 17.22
CA GLY A 46 -8.34 0.38 15.80
C GLY A 46 -6.96 0.90 15.40
N ALA A 47 -5.91 0.64 16.20
CA ALA A 47 -4.56 1.10 15.91
C ALA A 47 -4.14 0.72 14.50
N VAL A 48 -3.62 1.68 13.75
CA VAL A 48 -2.98 1.46 12.46
C VAL A 48 -1.56 0.97 12.74
N ILE A 49 -1.34 -0.33 12.64
CA ILE A 49 -0.01 -0.95 12.85
C ILE A 49 0.84 -0.99 11.58
N ILE A 50 0.20 -0.89 10.41
CA ILE A 50 0.86 -0.83 9.11
C ILE A 50 0.24 0.29 8.30
N ALA A 51 1.10 1.19 7.80
CA ALA A 51 0.76 2.22 6.83
C ALA A 51 1.69 2.07 5.62
N ALA A 52 1.17 1.64 4.47
CA ALA A 52 2.02 1.31 3.34
C ALA A 52 1.60 2.02 2.05
N ILE A 53 2.53 2.78 1.47
CA ILE A 53 2.39 3.25 0.09
C ILE A 53 2.98 2.16 -0.81
N THR A 54 2.12 1.45 -1.55
CA THR A 54 2.53 0.32 -2.39
C THR A 54 2.33 0.61 -3.88
N SER A 55 3.06 -0.10 -4.74
CA SER A 55 3.16 0.17 -6.17
C SER A 55 2.02 -0.41 -7.02
N CYS A 56 0.81 -0.45 -6.52
CA CYS A 56 -0.35 -0.79 -7.35
C CYS A 56 -0.69 0.35 -8.33
N THR A 57 -1.64 0.13 -9.21
CA THR A 57 -1.98 1.03 -10.34
C THR A 57 -2.13 2.50 -9.94
N ASN A 58 -2.72 2.77 -8.77
CA ASN A 58 -2.90 4.13 -8.27
C ASN A 58 -1.59 4.79 -7.82
N THR A 59 -0.62 4.01 -7.34
CA THR A 59 0.67 4.50 -6.87
C THR A 59 1.60 4.84 -8.04
N SER A 60 1.35 4.27 -9.20
CA SER A 60 2.11 4.56 -10.42
C SER A 60 1.76 5.93 -11.04
N ASN A 61 0.70 6.58 -10.56
CA ASN A 61 0.38 7.94 -10.99
C ASN A 61 1.24 8.94 -10.20
N PRO A 62 2.11 9.73 -10.88
CA PRO A 62 2.98 10.72 -10.22
C PRO A 62 2.22 11.70 -9.35
N ARG A 63 1.01 12.12 -9.74
CA ARG A 63 0.19 13.03 -8.93
C ARG A 63 -0.09 12.48 -7.53
N ASN A 64 -0.37 11.19 -7.41
CA ASN A 64 -0.70 10.58 -6.12
C ASN A 64 0.53 10.48 -5.20
N THR A 65 1.69 10.13 -5.75
CA THR A 65 2.91 10.02 -4.95
C THR A 65 3.49 11.39 -4.60
N VAL A 66 3.43 12.34 -5.52
CA VAL A 66 3.82 13.74 -5.25
C VAL A 66 2.89 14.36 -4.22
N ALA A 67 1.57 14.12 -4.30
CA ALA A 67 0.62 14.58 -3.29
C ALA A 67 0.93 14.02 -1.89
N ALA A 68 1.30 12.73 -1.79
CA ALA A 68 1.72 12.14 -0.52
C ALA A 68 2.99 12.80 0.02
N GLY A 69 3.96 13.08 -0.86
CA GLY A 69 5.20 13.76 -0.50
C GLY A 69 4.97 15.22 -0.07
N LEU A 70 4.10 15.96 -0.76
CA LEU A 70 3.73 17.33 -0.36
C LEU A 70 3.00 17.35 0.98
N LEU A 71 2.09 16.40 1.21
CA LEU A 71 1.43 16.26 2.51
C LEU A 71 2.44 15.97 3.61
N ALA A 72 3.40 15.07 3.35
CA ALA A 72 4.48 14.76 4.29
C ALA A 72 5.34 15.99 4.58
N ARG A 73 5.67 16.81 3.56
CA ARG A 73 6.40 18.09 3.73
C ARG A 73 5.66 19.03 4.67
N LYS A 74 4.40 19.33 4.38
CA LYS A 74 3.57 20.20 5.23
C LYS A 74 3.44 19.69 6.66
N ALA A 75 3.26 18.37 6.82
CA ALA A 75 3.22 17.74 8.13
C ALA A 75 4.55 17.91 8.90
N ASN A 76 5.69 17.69 8.25
CA ASN A 76 7.01 17.87 8.84
C ASN A 76 7.27 19.33 9.24
N GLU A 77 6.87 20.29 8.40
CA GLU A 77 7.02 21.73 8.67
C GLU A 77 6.23 22.16 9.93
N LEU A 78 5.05 21.55 10.14
CA LEU A 78 4.22 21.77 11.32
C LEU A 78 4.60 20.91 12.54
N GLY A 79 5.63 20.06 12.39
CA GLY A 79 6.14 19.22 13.48
C GLY A 79 5.34 17.95 13.75
N LEU A 80 4.42 17.57 12.85
CA LEU A 80 3.69 16.30 12.94
C LEU A 80 4.62 15.10 12.68
N THR A 81 4.38 14.01 13.38
CA THR A 81 5.10 12.75 13.22
C THR A 81 4.12 11.58 13.15
N ARG A 82 4.53 10.47 12.52
CA ARG A 82 3.75 9.23 12.62
C ARG A 82 3.74 8.71 14.07
N LYS A 83 2.72 7.96 14.44
CA LYS A 83 2.68 7.32 15.76
C LYS A 83 3.75 6.22 15.86
N PRO A 84 4.32 6.01 17.06
CA PRO A 84 5.46 5.09 17.25
C PRO A 84 5.13 3.63 16.97
N TRP A 85 3.88 3.23 17.09
CA TRP A 85 3.43 1.86 16.77
C TRP A 85 3.17 1.60 15.29
N VAL A 86 3.16 2.64 14.46
CA VAL A 86 2.89 2.51 13.02
C VAL A 86 4.16 2.10 12.29
N LYS A 87 4.15 0.94 11.66
CA LYS A 87 5.16 0.54 10.70
C LYS A 87 4.79 1.12 9.33
N SER A 88 5.51 2.15 8.92
CA SER A 88 5.33 2.77 7.60
C SER A 88 6.34 2.22 6.59
N SER A 89 5.95 2.18 5.31
CA SER A 89 6.81 1.75 4.21
C SER A 89 6.39 2.39 2.89
N PHE A 90 7.35 2.55 1.99
CA PHE A 90 7.12 2.98 0.63
C PHE A 90 7.72 1.98 -0.36
N ALA A 91 6.93 1.53 -1.33
CA ALA A 91 7.37 0.68 -2.42
C ALA A 91 6.90 1.29 -3.75
N PRO A 92 7.72 2.17 -4.37
CA PRO A 92 7.37 2.78 -5.65
C PRO A 92 7.29 1.74 -6.77
N GLY A 93 6.50 2.02 -7.82
CA GLY A 93 6.31 1.13 -8.96
C GLY A 93 7.57 0.87 -9.77
N SER A 94 8.53 1.80 -9.73
CA SER A 94 9.81 1.68 -10.42
C SER A 94 10.86 2.61 -9.82
N LYS A 95 12.12 2.38 -10.20
CA LYS A 95 13.21 3.30 -9.88
C LYS A 95 12.98 4.71 -10.46
N THR A 96 12.25 4.83 -11.56
CA THR A 96 11.86 6.13 -12.14
C THR A 96 11.00 6.93 -11.17
N ALA A 97 10.09 6.25 -10.45
CA ALA A 97 9.26 6.92 -9.45
C ALA A 97 10.11 7.48 -8.29
N ALA A 98 11.13 6.77 -7.85
CA ALA A 98 12.08 7.29 -6.87
C ALA A 98 12.82 8.54 -7.40
N LEU A 99 13.28 8.51 -8.66
CA LEU A 99 14.02 9.62 -9.26
C LEU A 99 13.18 10.92 -9.34
N TYR A 100 11.92 10.84 -9.80
CA TYR A 100 11.13 12.07 -9.87
C TYR A 100 10.69 12.58 -8.49
N LEU A 101 10.52 11.71 -7.49
CA LEU A 101 10.24 12.16 -6.12
C LEU A 101 11.48 12.76 -5.44
N GLU A 102 12.67 12.26 -5.76
CA GLU A 102 13.94 12.84 -5.34
C GLU A 102 14.12 14.23 -5.96
N GLU A 103 13.90 14.37 -7.27
CA GLU A 103 13.97 15.65 -7.99
C GLU A 103 12.93 16.65 -7.49
N ALA A 104 11.73 16.19 -7.14
CA ALA A 104 10.69 17.00 -6.49
C ALA A 104 11.07 17.40 -5.05
N GLY A 105 12.13 16.80 -4.48
CA GLY A 105 12.57 17.04 -3.13
C GLY A 105 11.62 16.53 -2.05
N VAL A 106 10.61 15.72 -2.40
CA VAL A 106 9.60 15.22 -1.45
C VAL A 106 9.86 13.79 -0.95
N LEU A 107 10.83 13.09 -1.52
CA LEU A 107 11.21 11.76 -1.05
C LEU A 107 11.73 11.81 0.39
N GLN A 108 12.59 12.78 0.70
CA GLN A 108 13.13 12.98 2.06
C GLN A 108 12.03 13.33 3.08
N ASP A 109 10.98 14.03 2.64
CA ASP A 109 9.85 14.36 3.52
C ASP A 109 9.04 13.11 3.89
N LEU A 110 8.86 12.19 2.94
CA LEU A 110 8.28 10.87 3.20
C LEU A 110 9.16 10.05 4.15
N GLU A 111 10.47 10.03 3.94
CA GLU A 111 11.44 9.30 4.78
C GLU A 111 11.44 9.81 6.23
N LYS A 112 11.33 11.11 6.45
CA LYS A 112 11.21 11.71 7.81
C LYS A 112 9.98 11.20 8.56
N LEU A 113 8.90 10.90 7.86
CA LEU A 113 7.70 10.26 8.43
C LEU A 113 7.81 8.73 8.46
N GLY A 114 8.98 8.17 8.15
CA GLY A 114 9.27 6.74 8.17
C GLY A 114 8.82 5.98 6.94
N PHE A 115 8.39 6.64 5.86
CA PHE A 115 8.06 6.04 4.57
C PHE A 115 9.32 5.89 3.70
N GLY A 116 10.30 5.15 4.19
CA GLY A 116 11.49 4.79 3.41
C GLY A 116 11.16 3.77 2.32
N ILE A 117 11.94 3.80 1.21
CA ILE A 117 11.81 2.84 0.13
C ILE A 117 12.32 1.47 0.60
N VAL A 118 11.43 0.49 0.65
CA VAL A 118 11.74 -0.88 1.07
C VAL A 118 11.93 -1.85 -0.12
N ALA A 119 11.30 -1.58 -1.24
CA ALA A 119 11.40 -2.35 -2.48
C ALA A 119 10.73 -1.59 -3.64
N TYR A 120 10.83 -2.15 -4.83
CA TYR A 120 10.13 -1.67 -6.03
C TYR A 120 9.21 -2.77 -6.51
N ALA A 121 7.97 -2.74 -6.16
CA ALA A 121 6.87 -3.59 -6.61
C ALA A 121 5.72 -3.66 -5.59
N CYS A 122 4.76 -4.55 -5.83
CA CYS A 122 3.73 -4.90 -4.85
C CYS A 122 4.36 -5.66 -3.67
N THR A 123 4.48 -5.01 -2.53
CA THR A 123 5.03 -5.59 -1.30
C THR A 123 3.92 -5.90 -0.29
N THR A 124 3.49 -4.93 0.47
CA THR A 124 2.47 -5.06 1.52
C THR A 124 1.15 -5.65 1.03
N CYS A 125 0.71 -5.26 -0.16
CA CYS A 125 -0.50 -5.81 -0.79
C CYS A 125 -0.42 -7.34 -1.06
N ASN A 126 0.79 -7.91 -1.08
CA ASN A 126 1.05 -9.34 -1.22
C ASN A 126 1.50 -10.00 0.10
N GLY A 127 1.27 -9.35 1.24
CA GLY A 127 1.65 -9.89 2.54
C GLY A 127 3.12 -9.72 2.91
N MET A 128 3.90 -8.98 2.12
CA MET A 128 5.31 -8.71 2.42
C MET A 128 5.46 -7.45 3.28
N SER A 129 4.72 -7.40 4.38
CA SER A 129 4.77 -6.27 5.33
C SER A 129 5.95 -6.36 6.30
N GLY A 130 6.59 -7.52 6.38
CA GLY A 130 7.66 -7.81 7.33
C GLY A 130 7.19 -7.88 8.79
N ALA A 131 8.09 -8.28 9.69
CA ALA A 131 7.78 -8.42 11.11
C ALA A 131 7.46 -7.07 11.77
N LEU A 132 6.55 -7.08 12.73
CA LEU A 132 6.32 -5.96 13.63
C LEU A 132 7.42 -5.89 14.72
N ASP A 133 7.53 -4.73 15.36
CA ASP A 133 8.29 -4.64 16.61
C ASP A 133 7.71 -5.65 17.63
N PRO A 134 8.55 -6.45 18.30
CA PRO A 134 8.09 -7.48 19.24
C PRO A 134 7.16 -6.94 20.34
N LYS A 135 7.38 -5.71 20.82
CA LYS A 135 6.55 -5.07 21.85
C LYS A 135 5.16 -4.74 21.30
N ILE A 136 5.09 -4.23 20.07
CA ILE A 136 3.82 -3.94 19.39
C ILE A 136 3.06 -5.24 19.16
N GLN A 137 3.73 -6.27 18.65
CA GLN A 137 3.13 -7.59 18.44
C GLN A 137 2.59 -8.18 19.74
N GLN A 138 3.38 -8.12 20.82
CA GLN A 138 2.97 -8.66 22.12
C GLN A 138 1.74 -7.93 22.67
N GLU A 139 1.71 -6.59 22.57
CA GLU A 139 0.56 -5.81 23.03
C GLU A 139 -0.72 -6.14 22.25
N ILE A 140 -0.62 -6.41 20.94
CA ILE A 140 -1.78 -6.85 20.13
C ILE A 140 -2.33 -8.19 20.67
N ILE A 141 -1.42 -9.12 20.97
CA ILE A 141 -1.80 -10.45 21.46
C ILE A 141 -2.43 -10.36 22.85
N ASP A 142 -1.75 -9.69 23.80
CA ASP A 142 -2.14 -9.65 25.22
C ASP A 142 -3.51 -8.95 25.43
N ARG A 143 -3.80 -7.96 24.60
CA ARG A 143 -5.01 -7.15 24.71
C ARG A 143 -6.11 -7.56 23.72
N ASP A 144 -5.87 -8.58 22.89
CA ASP A 144 -6.72 -8.92 21.74
C ASP A 144 -7.14 -7.69 20.93
N LEU A 145 -6.15 -6.79 20.68
CA LEU A 145 -6.39 -5.47 20.14
C LEU A 145 -6.94 -5.56 18.71
N TYR A 146 -7.93 -4.71 18.42
CA TYR A 146 -8.38 -4.52 17.05
C TYR A 146 -7.35 -3.66 16.29
N ALA A 147 -6.30 -4.32 15.80
CA ALA A 147 -5.24 -3.69 15.01
C ALA A 147 -5.58 -3.71 13.51
N THR A 148 -5.21 -2.65 12.79
CA THR A 148 -5.58 -2.44 11.39
C THR A 148 -4.37 -2.10 10.52
N ALA A 149 -4.55 -2.24 9.20
CA ALA A 149 -3.61 -1.76 8.20
C ALA A 149 -4.29 -0.77 7.26
N VAL A 150 -3.55 0.26 6.82
CA VAL A 150 -3.99 1.20 5.78
C VAL A 150 -2.94 1.22 4.68
N LEU A 151 -3.36 0.95 3.45
CA LEU A 151 -2.41 0.82 2.34
C LEU A 151 -2.98 1.34 1.01
N SER A 152 -2.11 1.84 0.15
CA SER A 152 -2.47 2.26 -1.21
C SER A 152 -2.42 1.11 -2.21
N GLY A 153 -2.90 -0.05 -1.80
CA GLY A 153 -2.96 -1.26 -2.61
C GLY A 153 -4.27 -1.43 -3.37
N ASN A 154 -4.49 -2.63 -3.88
CA ASN A 154 -5.73 -3.02 -4.54
C ASN A 154 -6.40 -4.26 -3.90
N ARG A 155 -5.82 -4.81 -2.85
CA ARG A 155 -6.32 -5.95 -2.08
C ARG A 155 -6.11 -5.71 -0.59
N ASN A 156 -7.13 -6.03 0.19
CA ASN A 156 -7.14 -5.84 1.64
C ASN A 156 -7.90 -6.96 2.37
N PHE A 157 -7.92 -8.15 1.78
CA PHE A 157 -8.60 -9.31 2.37
C PHE A 157 -8.00 -9.70 3.73
N ASP A 158 -8.79 -10.33 4.57
CA ASP A 158 -8.39 -10.77 5.90
C ASP A 158 -7.16 -11.67 5.85
N GLY A 159 -6.22 -11.42 6.76
CA GLY A 159 -4.97 -12.16 6.86
C GLY A 159 -3.93 -11.90 5.76
N ARG A 160 -4.32 -11.25 4.65
CA ARG A 160 -3.43 -11.05 3.51
C ARG A 160 -2.33 -10.04 3.76
N ILE A 161 -2.63 -8.97 4.49
CA ILE A 161 -1.69 -7.86 4.67
C ILE A 161 -0.67 -8.18 5.76
N HIS A 162 -1.16 -8.63 6.90
CA HIS A 162 -0.32 -9.08 8.02
C HIS A 162 -1.15 -9.92 8.98
N PRO A 163 -0.59 -11.00 9.57
CA PRO A 163 -1.34 -11.88 10.48
C PRO A 163 -1.97 -11.18 11.68
N TYR A 164 -1.35 -10.11 12.16
CA TYR A 164 -1.82 -9.35 13.33
C TYR A 164 -2.72 -8.15 12.97
N ALA A 165 -2.89 -7.83 11.69
CA ALA A 165 -3.88 -6.85 11.25
C ALA A 165 -5.23 -7.56 11.07
N LYS A 166 -6.13 -7.38 12.02
CA LYS A 166 -7.47 -7.99 11.97
C LYS A 166 -8.27 -7.52 10.77
N GLN A 167 -8.04 -6.28 10.34
CA GLN A 167 -8.65 -5.73 9.14
C GLN A 167 -7.73 -4.75 8.42
N ALA A 168 -7.99 -4.55 7.13
CA ALA A 168 -7.22 -3.65 6.30
C ALA A 168 -8.12 -2.74 5.45
N PHE A 169 -7.62 -1.53 5.18
CA PHE A 169 -8.31 -0.50 4.43
C PHE A 169 -7.44 -0.01 3.27
N LEU A 170 -8.03 0.13 2.10
CA LEU A 170 -7.39 0.75 0.95
C LEU A 170 -7.62 2.26 1.01
N ALA A 171 -6.57 3.03 0.79
CA ALA A 171 -6.61 4.49 0.78
C ALA A 171 -5.64 5.04 -0.27
N SER A 172 -5.83 6.29 -0.67
CA SER A 172 -4.85 6.99 -1.53
C SER A 172 -3.52 7.20 -0.78
N PRO A 173 -2.39 7.32 -1.47
CA PRO A 173 -1.09 7.57 -0.84
C PRO A 173 -1.10 8.74 0.17
N PRO A 174 -1.69 9.92 -0.11
CA PRO A 174 -1.78 10.98 0.89
C PRO A 174 -2.57 10.59 2.15
N LEU A 175 -3.69 9.84 1.97
CA LEU A 175 -4.46 9.36 3.12
C LEU A 175 -3.70 8.31 3.94
N VAL A 176 -2.88 7.46 3.30
CA VAL A 176 -2.01 6.53 4.03
C VAL A 176 -1.06 7.28 4.96
N VAL A 177 -0.46 8.38 4.48
CA VAL A 177 0.41 9.24 5.31
C VAL A 177 -0.39 9.86 6.45
N ALA A 178 -1.58 10.39 6.17
CA ALA A 178 -2.44 11.00 7.19
C ALA A 178 -2.85 9.99 8.29
N TYR A 179 -3.21 8.75 7.91
CA TYR A 179 -3.53 7.70 8.90
C TYR A 179 -2.31 7.21 9.68
N ALA A 180 -1.10 7.30 9.14
CA ALA A 180 0.11 7.03 9.91
C ALA A 180 0.34 8.08 11.02
N ILE A 181 -0.01 9.34 10.75
CA ILE A 181 0.04 10.43 11.72
C ILE A 181 -1.10 10.27 12.75
N ALA A 182 -2.33 9.97 12.31
CA ALA A 182 -3.48 9.73 13.19
C ALA A 182 -3.28 8.51 14.10
N GLY A 183 -2.71 7.43 13.56
CA GLY A 183 -2.34 6.20 14.29
C GLY A 183 -3.50 5.26 14.59
N THR A 184 -4.73 5.59 14.25
CA THR A 184 -5.91 4.73 14.41
C THR A 184 -6.93 4.96 13.30
N ILE A 185 -7.62 3.90 12.89
CA ILE A 185 -8.72 3.99 11.94
C ILE A 185 -9.99 4.60 12.56
N ARG A 186 -10.06 4.63 13.90
CA ARG A 186 -11.18 5.22 14.64
C ARG A 186 -11.19 6.75 14.61
N PHE A 187 -10.17 7.36 14.04
CA PHE A 187 -10.00 8.79 13.90
C PHE A 187 -10.94 9.35 12.82
N ASP A 188 -11.68 10.42 13.14
CA ASP A 188 -12.45 11.16 12.12
C ASP A 188 -11.49 12.06 11.33
N ILE A 189 -10.97 11.51 10.23
CA ILE A 189 -9.91 12.15 9.45
C ILE A 189 -10.31 13.51 8.88
N GLU A 190 -11.59 13.82 8.79
CA GLU A 190 -12.10 15.11 8.31
C GLU A 190 -12.26 16.16 9.41
N LYS A 191 -12.41 15.73 10.67
CA LYS A 191 -12.79 16.64 11.76
C LYS A 191 -11.81 16.65 12.93
N ASP A 192 -11.13 15.54 13.20
CA ASP A 192 -10.25 15.45 14.36
C ASP A 192 -8.90 16.09 14.06
N SER A 193 -8.26 16.66 15.09
CA SER A 193 -6.92 17.23 14.99
C SER A 193 -5.86 16.15 14.91
N LEU A 194 -4.99 16.20 13.90
CA LEU A 194 -3.83 15.31 13.75
C LEU A 194 -2.72 15.55 14.79
N GLY A 195 -2.75 16.71 15.44
CA GLY A 195 -1.78 17.15 16.43
C GLY A 195 -1.82 18.66 16.56
N ASN A 196 -0.85 19.22 17.25
CA ASN A 196 -0.70 20.66 17.40
C ASN A 196 0.60 21.15 16.79
N ASP A 197 0.60 22.38 16.30
CA ASP A 197 1.80 23.08 15.88
C ASP A 197 2.68 23.51 17.08
N LYS A 198 3.76 24.23 16.78
CA LYS A 198 4.69 24.73 17.80
C LYS A 198 4.06 25.73 18.77
N ASP A 199 3.00 26.39 18.34
CA ASP A 199 2.27 27.40 19.11
C ASP A 199 1.07 26.81 19.85
N GLY A 200 0.85 25.48 19.72
CA GLY A 200 -0.24 24.75 20.37
C GLY A 200 -1.55 24.76 19.59
N ASN A 201 -1.58 25.30 18.37
CA ASN A 201 -2.80 25.32 17.55
C ASN A 201 -3.07 23.94 16.94
N PRO A 202 -4.33 23.49 16.90
CA PRO A 202 -4.67 22.19 16.32
C PRO A 202 -4.50 22.19 14.80
N ILE A 203 -3.89 21.13 14.29
CA ILE A 203 -3.65 20.90 12.86
C ILE A 203 -4.64 19.85 12.36
N TYR A 204 -5.34 20.16 11.29
CA TYR A 204 -6.32 19.28 10.65
C TYR A 204 -5.82 18.79 9.29
N LEU A 205 -6.45 17.76 8.76
CA LEU A 205 -6.11 17.24 7.42
C LEU A 205 -6.12 18.32 6.34
N LYS A 206 -7.09 19.23 6.38
CA LYS A 206 -7.23 20.35 5.43
C LYS A 206 -6.02 21.29 5.40
N ASP A 207 -5.30 21.42 6.52
CA ASP A 207 -4.18 22.35 6.66
C ASP A 207 -2.91 21.80 6.00
N ILE A 208 -2.80 20.46 5.89
CA ILE A 208 -1.67 19.78 5.25
C ILE A 208 -2.00 19.16 3.89
N TRP A 209 -3.28 19.18 3.48
CA TRP A 209 -3.68 18.62 2.17
C TRP A 209 -3.19 19.51 1.03
N PRO A 210 -2.39 19.00 0.07
CA PRO A 210 -1.91 19.82 -1.03
C PRO A 210 -3.03 20.14 -2.01
N SER A 211 -2.98 21.33 -2.59
CA SER A 211 -3.89 21.73 -3.66
C SER A 211 -3.51 21.06 -4.98
N ASP A 212 -4.46 20.91 -5.90
CA ASP A 212 -4.21 20.40 -7.25
C ASP A 212 -3.17 21.25 -7.99
N ALA A 213 -3.16 22.56 -7.81
CA ALA A 213 -2.21 23.46 -8.42
C ALA A 213 -0.76 23.20 -7.95
N GLU A 214 -0.56 22.97 -6.63
CA GLU A 214 0.74 22.60 -6.08
C GLU A 214 1.23 21.25 -6.65
N ILE A 215 0.32 20.27 -6.70
CA ILE A 215 0.63 18.94 -7.22
C ILE A 215 1.02 19.02 -8.70
N ASP A 216 0.21 19.69 -9.53
CA ASP A 216 0.43 19.79 -10.97
C ASP A 216 1.71 20.56 -11.31
N ALA A 217 1.99 21.64 -10.60
CA ALA A 217 3.22 22.39 -10.76
C ALA A 217 4.45 21.53 -10.50
N LEU A 218 4.46 20.80 -9.38
CA LEU A 218 5.58 19.97 -8.99
C LEU A 218 5.75 18.74 -9.90
N VAL A 219 4.66 18.10 -10.32
CA VAL A 219 4.68 17.00 -11.30
C VAL A 219 5.27 17.46 -12.63
N LYS A 220 4.84 18.63 -13.13
CA LYS A 220 5.36 19.21 -14.38
C LYS A 220 6.86 19.50 -14.33
N GLU A 221 7.34 19.95 -13.18
CA GLU A 221 8.74 20.27 -12.96
C GLU A 221 9.61 19.03 -12.82
N SER A 222 9.12 17.99 -12.11
CA SER A 222 9.95 16.88 -11.63
C SER A 222 9.89 15.63 -12.50
N VAL A 223 8.78 15.39 -13.23
CA VAL A 223 8.63 14.19 -14.07
C VAL A 223 9.14 14.44 -15.48
N LYS A 224 10.30 13.85 -15.81
CA LYS A 224 11.02 14.11 -17.07
C LYS A 224 11.26 12.82 -17.87
N PRO A 225 11.17 12.85 -19.21
CA PRO A 225 11.45 11.69 -20.06
C PRO A 225 12.84 11.10 -19.87
N GLU A 226 13.83 11.93 -19.50
CA GLU A 226 15.22 11.52 -19.29
C GLU A 226 15.37 10.51 -18.14
N GLN A 227 14.55 10.63 -17.10
CA GLN A 227 14.52 9.69 -15.96
C GLN A 227 14.10 8.29 -16.42
N PHE A 228 13.12 8.21 -17.31
CA PHE A 228 12.68 6.95 -17.91
C PHE A 228 13.77 6.33 -18.78
N ARG A 229 14.41 7.13 -19.65
CA ARG A 229 15.52 6.66 -20.48
C ARG A 229 16.69 6.16 -19.63
N LYS A 230 17.05 6.90 -18.59
CA LYS A 230 18.13 6.54 -17.66
C LYS A 230 17.90 5.17 -17.00
N ILE A 231 16.66 4.83 -16.67
CA ILE A 231 16.34 3.57 -15.98
C ILE A 231 16.10 2.44 -16.99
N TYR A 232 15.33 2.68 -18.04
CA TYR A 232 14.84 1.58 -18.88
C TYR A 232 15.79 1.23 -20.03
N ILE A 233 16.53 2.18 -20.62
CA ILE A 233 17.46 1.86 -21.69
C ILE A 233 18.50 0.83 -21.25
N PRO A 234 19.22 1.00 -20.11
CA PRO A 234 20.17 -0.01 -19.66
C PRO A 234 19.55 -1.35 -19.30
N MET A 235 18.28 -1.38 -18.89
CA MET A 235 17.58 -2.63 -18.57
C MET A 235 17.31 -3.49 -19.80
N PHE A 236 17.15 -2.87 -20.96
CA PHE A 236 16.85 -3.54 -22.22
C PHE A 236 18.05 -3.60 -23.17
N ASP A 237 19.14 -2.94 -22.83
CA ASP A 237 20.40 -3.08 -23.53
C ASP A 237 21.08 -4.39 -23.10
N LEU A 238 20.67 -5.45 -23.76
CA LEU A 238 21.11 -6.81 -23.44
C LEU A 238 22.47 -7.15 -24.06
N GLY A 239 23.15 -6.16 -24.71
CA GLY A 239 24.35 -6.40 -25.51
C GLY A 239 24.11 -7.38 -26.66
N GLU A 240 25.17 -7.98 -27.17
CA GLU A 240 25.10 -9.06 -28.13
C GLU A 240 24.67 -10.38 -27.46
N ARG A 241 23.48 -10.44 -26.91
CA ARG A 241 22.90 -11.73 -26.55
C ARG A 241 22.56 -12.47 -27.83
N VAL A 242 23.17 -13.66 -28.01
CA VAL A 242 22.77 -14.57 -29.05
C VAL A 242 21.28 -14.82 -28.93
N LYS A 243 20.51 -14.19 -29.81
CA LYS A 243 19.07 -14.46 -29.90
C LYS A 243 18.96 -15.89 -30.37
N SER A 244 18.48 -16.79 -29.51
CA SER A 244 18.08 -18.10 -29.92
C SER A 244 17.07 -17.94 -31.06
N VAL A 245 17.38 -18.41 -32.23
CA VAL A 245 16.47 -18.47 -33.39
C VAL A 245 15.51 -19.65 -33.29
N SER A 246 15.64 -20.48 -32.26
CA SER A 246 14.76 -21.60 -32.02
C SER A 246 13.41 -21.13 -31.52
N PRO A 247 12.29 -21.59 -32.09
CA PRO A 247 10.96 -21.31 -31.58
C PRO A 247 10.64 -22.04 -30.25
N LEU A 248 11.53 -22.98 -29.87
CA LEU A 248 11.39 -23.78 -28.66
C LEU A 248 12.35 -23.27 -27.58
N TYR A 249 11.90 -23.32 -26.35
CA TYR A 249 12.72 -22.99 -25.18
C TYR A 249 13.81 -24.05 -25.00
N ASP A 250 15.06 -23.61 -24.79
CA ASP A 250 16.19 -24.47 -24.50
C ASP A 250 16.18 -24.88 -23.01
N TRP A 251 15.58 -26.02 -22.72
CA TRP A 251 15.47 -26.57 -21.37
C TRP A 251 16.82 -27.02 -20.83
N ARG A 252 17.24 -26.42 -19.71
CA ARG A 252 18.48 -26.78 -19.03
C ARG A 252 18.17 -27.65 -17.81
N PRO A 253 18.49 -28.97 -17.83
CA PRO A 253 18.16 -29.87 -16.71
C PRO A 253 18.78 -29.47 -15.37
N GLN A 254 19.93 -28.80 -15.41
CA GLN A 254 20.66 -28.34 -14.22
C GLN A 254 20.20 -26.95 -13.72
N SER A 255 19.26 -26.29 -14.41
CA SER A 255 18.77 -24.99 -13.99
C SER A 255 18.07 -25.10 -12.62
N THR A 256 18.41 -24.20 -11.71
CA THR A 256 17.74 -24.05 -10.42
C THR A 256 16.57 -23.06 -10.50
N TYR A 257 16.42 -22.38 -11.63
CA TYR A 257 15.39 -21.34 -11.81
C TYR A 257 14.27 -21.79 -12.74
N ILE A 258 14.58 -22.26 -13.96
CA ILE A 258 13.60 -22.79 -14.91
C ILE A 258 14.12 -24.11 -15.47
N ARG A 259 13.35 -25.17 -15.28
CA ARG A 259 13.59 -26.47 -15.89
C ARG A 259 12.30 -27.18 -16.24
N ARG A 260 12.33 -28.16 -17.11
CA ARG A 260 11.17 -28.97 -17.50
C ARG A 260 10.55 -29.62 -16.25
N PRO A 261 9.26 -29.44 -15.99
CA PRO A 261 8.60 -30.01 -14.82
C PRO A 261 8.60 -31.56 -14.89
N PRO A 262 8.91 -32.29 -13.81
CA PRO A 262 8.96 -33.73 -13.80
C PRO A 262 7.60 -34.41 -14.06
N TYR A 263 6.50 -33.74 -13.77
CA TYR A 263 5.15 -34.26 -14.01
C TYR A 263 4.70 -34.14 -15.48
N TRP A 264 5.47 -33.46 -16.34
CA TRP A 264 5.11 -33.22 -17.75
C TRP A 264 5.03 -34.51 -18.54
N GLU A 265 5.97 -35.44 -18.32
CA GLU A 265 5.99 -36.73 -18.98
C GLU A 265 4.74 -37.55 -18.65
N GLY A 266 4.28 -37.50 -17.39
CA GLY A 266 3.06 -38.16 -16.98
C GLY A 266 1.80 -37.53 -17.59
N ALA A 267 1.83 -36.23 -17.89
CA ALA A 267 0.72 -35.53 -18.54
C ALA A 267 0.63 -35.86 -20.04
N LEU A 268 1.77 -36.15 -20.70
CA LEU A 268 1.85 -36.52 -22.11
C LEU A 268 1.67 -38.02 -22.34
N ALA A 269 1.76 -38.84 -21.30
CA ALA A 269 1.44 -40.27 -21.40
C ALA A 269 -0.05 -40.45 -21.77
N ALA A 270 -0.40 -41.65 -22.26
CA ALA A 270 -1.72 -41.98 -22.84
C ALA A 270 -2.91 -41.33 -22.12
N PRO A 271 -3.97 -40.93 -22.86
CA PRO A 271 -5.12 -40.22 -22.28
C PRO A 271 -5.71 -41.01 -21.11
N ARG A 272 -5.74 -40.33 -19.93
CA ARG A 272 -6.40 -40.88 -18.74
C ARG A 272 -7.89 -40.66 -18.87
N THR A 273 -8.66 -41.70 -18.73
CA THR A 273 -10.10 -41.59 -18.63
C THR A 273 -10.41 -40.90 -17.28
N LEU A 274 -11.00 -39.71 -17.35
CA LEU A 274 -11.44 -38.99 -16.17
C LEU A 274 -12.74 -39.64 -15.64
N SER A 275 -12.61 -40.69 -14.86
CA SER A 275 -13.74 -41.43 -14.28
C SER A 275 -13.59 -41.51 -12.76
N ASN A 276 -14.71 -41.53 -12.04
CA ASN A 276 -14.78 -41.62 -10.59
C ASN A 276 -14.01 -40.51 -9.83
N MET A 277 -13.89 -39.37 -10.44
CA MET A 277 -13.26 -38.20 -9.79
C MET A 277 -14.15 -37.63 -8.69
N ARG A 278 -13.53 -37.20 -7.63
CA ARG A 278 -14.19 -36.47 -6.54
C ARG A 278 -13.73 -35.00 -6.60
N PRO A 279 -14.64 -34.03 -6.39
CA PRO A 279 -14.22 -32.64 -6.30
C PRO A 279 -13.31 -32.45 -5.08
N LEU A 280 -12.18 -31.77 -5.27
CA LEU A 280 -11.29 -31.39 -4.17
C LEU A 280 -11.86 -30.23 -3.38
N ALA A 281 -12.49 -29.28 -4.06
CA ALA A 281 -13.19 -28.16 -3.47
C ALA A 281 -14.39 -27.77 -4.35
N ILE A 282 -15.46 -27.30 -3.74
CA ILE A 282 -16.62 -26.70 -4.39
C ILE A 282 -16.72 -25.28 -3.86
N LEU A 283 -16.49 -24.31 -4.72
CA LEU A 283 -16.43 -22.89 -4.36
C LEU A 283 -17.63 -22.18 -4.97
N GLY A 284 -18.10 -21.14 -4.29
CA GLY A 284 -19.15 -20.25 -4.80
C GLY A 284 -18.63 -19.28 -5.87
N ASP A 285 -19.51 -18.41 -6.33
CA ASP A 285 -19.16 -17.34 -7.27
C ASP A 285 -18.28 -16.28 -6.59
N ASN A 286 -17.49 -15.57 -7.40
CA ASN A 286 -16.61 -14.49 -6.96
C ASN A 286 -15.50 -14.90 -5.97
N ILE A 287 -15.14 -16.16 -5.90
CA ILE A 287 -13.97 -16.63 -5.16
C ILE A 287 -12.72 -16.47 -6.02
N THR A 288 -11.67 -15.89 -5.42
CA THR A 288 -10.34 -15.75 -6.00
C THR A 288 -9.32 -16.53 -5.17
N THR A 289 -8.11 -16.65 -5.68
CA THR A 289 -6.98 -17.27 -4.94
C THR A 289 -6.66 -16.54 -3.62
N ASP A 290 -7.10 -15.30 -3.46
CA ASP A 290 -6.94 -14.56 -2.21
C ASP A 290 -7.86 -15.05 -1.08
N HIS A 291 -8.88 -15.85 -1.41
CA HIS A 291 -9.83 -16.45 -0.47
C HIS A 291 -9.45 -17.87 -0.07
N LEU A 292 -8.47 -18.47 -0.74
CA LEU A 292 -7.98 -19.83 -0.53
C LEU A 292 -6.65 -19.84 0.21
#